data_55b6021a6d78f6745fa39e14609434ba
#
_entry.id   55b6021a6d78f6745fa39e14609434ba
#
_cell.length_a   1.000
_cell.length_b   1.000
_cell.length_c   1.000
_cell.angle_alpha   90.00
_cell.angle_beta   90.00
_cell.angle_gamma   90.00
#
_symmetry.space_group_name_H-M   'P 1'
#
loop_
_entity.id
_entity.type
_entity.pdbx_description
1 polymer ?
#
loop_
_entity_poly.entity_id
_entity_poly.type
_entity_poly.pdbx_seq_one_letter_code
_entity_poly.pdbx_strand_id
1 'polypeptide(L)'
;MGDANLKLQPNIIFIFADQHRHDALGCAGNPLIETPNLDRLALRGTRFQNAWCQSPICQPSRAALISGRYPSALGVLRNFGPDMDPSWPTFMKQLQQAGYSTANIGKTHYYAKGLVEPGESVDMREMSSQIARFGFDHVVEEFDRYVHAMEGVTTPYTEYLKREGVIEPYSEQIKSIWRLTEQHWDGVTSPLSKEQDLTSFLTREAQSWVADQSPDRPFFLQLSYVQPHVPLMGDPEWAAYYADLDIPRGAQLAEFEHESVWADYLRWCGHHAQAQRLSDSYVLRGARQYYAMISLIDECVGSLISQLEKAGQLDNTMIIYSSDHGEMLGDHGLMAKFNFYKSSVQVPLIIVPPGGTTAQTSDALVELVDIGPTILDAAGAEPLPNADGRSLFQHPKGREYLFSEIQMQNRKAAPPTFRAVRDARFRCTVETTTNTVCELYDLEQDPAELSNLIREPAQRDVIVRAQEQISATVSL
;
A
#
# COMPACT_ATOMS: atom_id res chain seq x y z
N MET A 1 -48.64 -6.00 -4.20
CA MET A 1 -47.49 -5.19 -4.67
C MET A 1 -46.46 -5.33 -3.60
N GLY A 2 -45.47 -6.19 -3.85
CA GLY A 2 -44.48 -6.54 -2.84
C GLY A 2 -43.58 -5.36 -2.55
N ASP A 3 -43.37 -5.08 -1.29
CA ASP A 3 -42.28 -4.26 -0.80
C ASP A 3 -40.97 -4.87 -1.32
N ALA A 4 -40.42 -4.29 -2.39
CA ALA A 4 -39.03 -4.47 -2.71
C ALA A 4 -38.29 -3.86 -1.53
N ASN A 5 -37.74 -4.71 -0.67
CA ASN A 5 -36.73 -4.35 0.32
C ASN A 5 -35.62 -3.64 -0.48
N LEU A 6 -35.66 -2.34 -0.58
CA LEU A 6 -34.55 -1.53 -1.04
C LEU A 6 -33.42 -1.87 -0.05
N LYS A 7 -32.51 -2.77 -0.45
CA LYS A 7 -31.27 -2.99 0.28
C LYS A 7 -30.65 -1.59 0.36
N LEU A 8 -30.60 -1.03 1.56
CA LEU A 8 -29.85 0.20 1.81
C LEU A 8 -28.43 -0.03 1.27
N GLN A 9 -27.98 0.87 0.39
CA GLN A 9 -26.59 0.86 -0.07
C GLN A 9 -25.70 1.00 1.18
N PRO A 10 -24.67 0.15 1.33
CA PRO A 10 -23.82 0.21 2.51
C PRO A 10 -22.92 1.44 2.49
N ASN A 11 -22.54 1.93 3.66
CA ASN A 11 -21.36 2.76 3.79
C ASN A 11 -20.12 1.94 3.48
N ILE A 12 -19.07 2.57 2.98
CA ILE A 12 -17.83 1.89 2.62
C ILE A 12 -16.65 2.67 3.21
N ILE A 13 -15.82 1.99 4.00
CA ILE A 13 -14.56 2.53 4.50
C ILE A 13 -13.42 1.68 3.95
N PHE A 14 -12.58 2.30 3.14
CA PHE A 14 -11.35 1.71 2.65
C PHE A 14 -10.17 2.30 3.40
N ILE A 15 -9.59 1.52 4.30
CA ILE A 15 -8.42 1.85 5.10
C ILE A 15 -7.19 1.35 4.34
N PHE A 16 -6.30 2.27 3.98
CA PHE A 16 -5.19 2.00 3.10
C PHE A 16 -3.89 2.52 3.72
N ALA A 17 -2.96 1.61 4.03
CA ALA A 17 -1.64 1.97 4.58
C ALA A 17 -0.61 2.08 3.45
N ASP A 18 0.42 2.91 3.61
CA ASP A 18 1.56 2.95 2.70
C ASP A 18 2.67 2.03 3.21
N GLN A 19 3.06 1.05 2.39
CA GLN A 19 4.23 0.20 2.66
C GLN A 19 4.02 -0.82 3.80
N HIS A 20 2.79 -1.30 4.04
CA HIS A 20 2.52 -2.31 5.06
C HIS A 20 2.69 -3.74 4.51
N ARG A 21 3.63 -4.49 5.08
CA ARG A 21 3.92 -5.90 4.75
C ARG A 21 2.73 -6.81 5.06
N HIS A 22 2.47 -7.78 4.19
CA HIS A 22 1.41 -8.77 4.36
C HIS A 22 1.53 -9.63 5.63
N ASP A 23 2.74 -9.85 6.15
CA ASP A 23 3.07 -10.69 7.30
C ASP A 23 3.26 -9.89 8.60
N ALA A 24 3.11 -8.57 8.56
CA ALA A 24 3.17 -7.71 9.75
C ALA A 24 1.77 -7.53 10.39
N LEU A 25 1.07 -8.64 10.64
CA LEU A 25 -0.24 -8.73 11.29
C LEU A 25 -0.33 -9.98 12.16
N GLY A 26 -0.97 -9.90 13.34
CA GLY A 26 -1.24 -11.06 14.20
C GLY A 26 -2.05 -12.12 13.48
N CYS A 27 -3.14 -11.76 12.79
CA CYS A 27 -3.96 -12.68 12.00
C CYS A 27 -3.23 -13.32 10.81
N ALA A 28 -2.08 -12.77 10.38
CA ALA A 28 -1.20 -13.39 9.39
C ALA A 28 -0.21 -14.39 9.99
N GLY A 29 -0.23 -14.56 11.32
CA GLY A 29 0.61 -15.51 12.04
C GLY A 29 1.87 -14.88 12.64
N ASN A 30 1.99 -13.57 12.69
CA ASN A 30 3.11 -12.89 13.35
C ASN A 30 2.85 -12.77 14.85
N PRO A 31 3.60 -13.51 15.71
CA PRO A 31 3.36 -13.50 17.16
C PRO A 31 4.02 -12.31 17.87
N LEU A 32 4.76 -11.48 17.15
CA LEU A 32 5.59 -10.41 17.70
C LEU A 32 4.95 -9.04 17.59
N ILE A 33 3.93 -8.89 16.74
CA ILE A 33 3.27 -7.61 16.48
C ILE A 33 1.89 -7.56 17.12
N GLU A 34 1.54 -6.41 17.65
CA GLU A 34 0.23 -6.15 18.25
C GLU A 34 -0.71 -5.48 17.23
N THR A 35 -1.67 -6.26 16.71
CA THR A 35 -2.70 -5.77 15.78
C THR A 35 -4.12 -6.31 16.13
N PRO A 36 -4.55 -6.20 17.40
CA PRO A 36 -5.79 -6.85 17.85
C PRO A 36 -7.05 -6.33 17.17
N ASN A 37 -7.06 -5.10 16.67
CA ASN A 37 -8.24 -4.53 16.00
C ASN A 37 -8.34 -5.00 14.55
N LEU A 38 -7.24 -5.07 13.82
CA LEU A 38 -7.16 -5.65 12.48
C LEU A 38 -7.42 -7.17 12.52
N ASP A 39 -6.92 -7.86 13.55
CA ASP A 39 -7.20 -9.27 13.77
C ASP A 39 -8.71 -9.50 14.02
N ARG A 40 -9.36 -8.63 14.79
CA ARG A 40 -10.81 -8.66 15.00
C ARG A 40 -11.59 -8.38 13.71
N LEU A 41 -11.10 -7.51 12.82
CA LEU A 41 -11.69 -7.35 11.47
C LEU A 41 -11.59 -8.64 10.66
N ALA A 42 -10.44 -9.30 10.68
CA ALA A 42 -10.25 -10.57 9.99
C ALA A 42 -11.21 -11.67 10.51
N LEU A 43 -11.58 -11.63 11.80
CA LEU A 43 -12.58 -12.54 12.38
C LEU A 43 -14.02 -12.24 11.93
N ARG A 44 -14.28 -11.05 11.37
CA ARG A 44 -15.60 -10.64 10.87
C ARG A 44 -15.70 -10.64 9.35
N GLY A 45 -14.66 -11.05 8.65
CA GLY A 45 -14.59 -10.98 7.20
C GLY A 45 -13.71 -12.04 6.57
N THR A 46 -13.23 -11.77 5.39
CA THR A 46 -12.29 -12.60 4.65
C THR A 46 -10.91 -11.96 4.63
N ARG A 47 -9.89 -12.70 5.11
CA ARG A 47 -8.48 -12.35 4.92
C ARG A 47 -7.94 -13.12 3.71
N PHE A 48 -7.43 -12.41 2.73
CA PHE A 48 -6.78 -12.98 1.55
C PHE A 48 -5.28 -13.14 1.80
N GLN A 49 -4.77 -14.36 1.67
CA GLN A 49 -3.35 -14.66 1.92
C GLN A 49 -2.45 -14.29 0.75
N ASN A 50 -3.01 -14.23 -0.48
CA ASN A 50 -2.26 -14.01 -1.71
C ASN A 50 -2.77 -12.78 -2.47
N ALA A 51 -2.80 -11.63 -1.79
CA ALA A 51 -3.12 -10.35 -2.43
C ALA A 51 -1.85 -9.67 -2.92
N TRP A 52 -1.81 -9.28 -4.19
CA TRP A 52 -0.66 -8.64 -4.84
C TRP A 52 -0.96 -7.22 -5.31
N CYS A 53 0.02 -6.33 -5.14
CA CYS A 53 -0.01 -5.00 -5.76
C CYS A 53 0.48 -5.08 -7.21
N GLN A 54 -0.04 -4.21 -8.06
CA GLN A 54 0.31 -4.15 -9.48
C GLN A 54 1.63 -3.43 -9.75
N SER A 55 2.21 -2.82 -8.71
CA SER A 55 3.56 -2.29 -8.75
C SER A 55 4.14 -2.22 -7.34
N PRO A 56 5.42 -2.60 -7.14
CA PRO A 56 6.09 -2.46 -5.85
C PRO A 56 6.55 -1.01 -5.60
N ILE A 57 5.67 -0.04 -5.91
CA ILE A 57 5.93 1.39 -5.69
C ILE A 57 4.62 2.19 -5.70
N CYS A 58 4.55 3.25 -4.90
CA CYS A 58 3.31 3.93 -4.50
C CYS A 58 2.47 4.43 -5.69
N GLN A 59 2.97 5.34 -6.54
CA GLN A 59 2.15 5.99 -7.57
C GLN A 59 1.57 4.99 -8.59
N PRO A 60 2.33 4.06 -9.20
CA PRO A 60 1.76 3.07 -10.12
C PRO A 60 0.78 2.12 -9.46
N SER A 61 1.06 1.67 -8.23
CA SER A 61 0.13 0.80 -7.49
C SER A 61 -1.20 1.51 -7.21
N ARG A 62 -1.14 2.77 -6.76
CA ARG A 62 -2.34 3.58 -6.48
C ARG A 62 -3.10 3.94 -7.75
N ALA A 63 -2.40 4.18 -8.87
CA ALA A 63 -3.01 4.37 -10.18
C ALA A 63 -3.82 3.14 -10.63
N ALA A 64 -3.21 1.96 -10.49
CA ALA A 64 -3.86 0.70 -10.82
C ALA A 64 -5.10 0.46 -9.94
N LEU A 65 -4.98 0.67 -8.63
CA LEU A 65 -6.08 0.52 -7.66
C LEU A 65 -7.32 1.34 -8.05
N ILE A 66 -7.14 2.65 -8.31
CA ILE A 66 -8.30 3.55 -8.51
C ILE A 66 -8.97 3.38 -9.87
N SER A 67 -8.22 2.96 -10.88
CA SER A 67 -8.70 2.77 -12.25
C SER A 67 -9.14 1.34 -12.55
N GLY A 68 -8.73 0.38 -11.71
CA GLY A 68 -8.92 -1.05 -11.98
C GLY A 68 -8.08 -1.57 -13.15
N ARG A 69 -7.01 -0.87 -13.57
CA ARG A 69 -6.19 -1.21 -14.73
C ARG A 69 -4.72 -1.36 -14.38
N TYR A 70 -3.99 -2.18 -15.16
CA TYR A 70 -2.56 -2.35 -14.95
C TYR A 70 -1.75 -1.07 -15.24
N PRO A 71 -0.61 -0.84 -14.54
CA PRO A 71 0.22 0.36 -14.68
C PRO A 71 0.68 0.64 -16.12
N SER A 72 0.99 -0.39 -16.91
CA SER A 72 1.38 -0.26 -18.33
C SER A 72 0.26 0.29 -19.20
N ALA A 73 -0.99 -0.09 -18.94
CA ALA A 73 -2.16 0.43 -19.65
C ALA A 73 -2.44 1.92 -19.33
N LEU A 74 -1.92 2.41 -18.21
CA LEU A 74 -2.05 3.79 -17.76
C LEU A 74 -0.83 4.66 -18.12
N GLY A 75 0.29 4.04 -18.52
CA GLY A 75 1.56 4.75 -18.72
C GLY A 75 2.23 5.22 -17.43
N VAL A 76 1.79 4.74 -16.26
CA VAL A 76 2.32 5.11 -14.94
C VAL A 76 3.08 3.92 -14.35
N LEU A 77 4.38 3.86 -14.61
CA LEU A 77 5.25 2.71 -14.26
C LEU A 77 6.30 3.04 -13.19
N ARG A 78 6.35 4.28 -12.73
CA ARG A 78 7.33 4.75 -11.73
C ARG A 78 6.80 5.95 -10.95
N ASN A 79 7.34 6.19 -9.75
CA ASN A 79 7.15 7.46 -9.06
C ASN A 79 7.82 8.59 -9.86
N PHE A 80 7.32 9.82 -9.72
CA PHE A 80 7.81 10.98 -10.48
C PHE A 80 7.71 10.79 -12.01
N GLY A 81 6.78 9.95 -12.44
CA GLY A 81 6.33 9.84 -13.82
C GLY A 81 5.39 10.98 -14.19
N PRO A 82 4.50 10.80 -15.16
CA PRO A 82 3.42 11.76 -15.42
C PRO A 82 2.43 11.80 -14.25
N ASP A 83 1.80 12.94 -14.05
CA ASP A 83 0.60 13.02 -13.21
C ASP A 83 -0.46 12.07 -13.76
N MET A 84 -1.27 11.49 -12.86
CA MET A 84 -2.43 10.74 -13.30
C MET A 84 -3.43 11.67 -13.99
N ASP A 85 -4.03 11.18 -15.06
CA ASP A 85 -5.06 11.93 -15.78
C ASP A 85 -6.39 11.88 -15.03
N PRO A 86 -6.88 13.01 -14.51
CA PRO A 86 -8.15 13.03 -13.80
C PRO A 86 -9.37 12.78 -14.71
N SER A 87 -9.20 12.65 -16.04
CA SER A 87 -10.25 12.19 -16.94
C SER A 87 -10.52 10.69 -16.87
N TRP A 88 -9.57 9.90 -16.35
CA TRP A 88 -9.72 8.44 -16.24
C TRP A 88 -11.00 8.07 -15.47
N PRO A 89 -11.65 6.97 -15.87
CA PRO A 89 -12.64 6.32 -15.03
C PRO A 89 -11.99 5.88 -13.73
N THR A 90 -12.62 6.22 -12.59
CA THR A 90 -12.22 5.76 -11.27
C THR A 90 -13.43 5.19 -10.55
N PHE A 91 -13.23 4.26 -9.63
CA PHE A 91 -14.36 3.70 -8.89
C PHE A 91 -15.04 4.76 -8.00
N MET A 92 -14.30 5.79 -7.54
CA MET A 92 -14.88 6.90 -6.77
C MET A 92 -15.88 7.72 -7.60
N LYS A 93 -15.58 7.97 -8.88
CA LYS A 93 -16.55 8.65 -9.79
C LYS A 93 -17.81 7.83 -9.99
N GLN A 94 -17.68 6.50 -10.11
CA GLN A 94 -18.84 5.62 -10.20
C GLN A 94 -19.68 5.65 -8.91
N LEU A 95 -19.03 5.69 -7.75
CA LEU A 95 -19.72 5.86 -6.48
C LEU A 95 -20.45 7.20 -6.36
N GLN A 96 -19.85 8.32 -6.80
CA GLN A 96 -20.54 9.61 -6.86
C GLN A 96 -21.78 9.55 -7.75
N GLN A 97 -21.68 8.91 -8.93
CA GLN A 97 -22.83 8.71 -9.84
C GLN A 97 -23.91 7.82 -9.22
N ALA A 98 -23.52 6.88 -8.34
CA ALA A 98 -24.44 6.06 -7.56
C ALA A 98 -25.02 6.77 -6.32
N GLY A 99 -24.68 8.05 -6.10
CA GLY A 99 -25.24 8.88 -5.01
C GLY A 99 -24.43 8.92 -3.73
N TYR A 100 -23.26 8.29 -3.66
CA TYR A 100 -22.40 8.33 -2.49
C TYR A 100 -21.83 9.73 -2.21
N SER A 101 -21.66 10.05 -0.91
CA SER A 101 -20.74 11.09 -0.46
C SER A 101 -19.33 10.48 -0.39
N THR A 102 -18.33 11.12 -1.00
CA THR A 102 -17.00 10.52 -1.16
C THR A 102 -15.91 11.38 -0.54
N ALA A 103 -15.00 10.76 0.20
CA ALA A 103 -13.87 11.45 0.82
C ALA A 103 -12.55 10.71 0.64
N ASN A 104 -11.45 11.48 0.50
CA ASN A 104 -10.10 11.04 0.77
C ASN A 104 -9.52 11.80 1.96
N ILE A 105 -9.00 11.07 2.92
CA ILE A 105 -8.27 11.62 4.07
C ILE A 105 -6.93 10.90 4.17
N GLY A 106 -5.85 11.64 3.93
CA GLY A 106 -4.48 11.13 3.84
C GLY A 106 -3.94 11.06 2.42
N LYS A 107 -2.94 10.20 2.20
CA LYS A 107 -2.11 10.16 0.99
C LYS A 107 -2.85 9.63 -0.24
N THR A 108 -2.91 10.42 -1.31
CA THR A 108 -3.33 9.93 -2.64
C THR A 108 -2.17 9.56 -3.55
N HIS A 109 -1.17 10.41 -3.66
CA HIS A 109 -0.03 10.27 -4.58
C HIS A 109 -0.47 10.12 -6.05
N TYR A 110 -1.50 10.88 -6.47
CA TYR A 110 -1.99 10.87 -7.86
C TYR A 110 -1.25 11.84 -8.79
N TYR A 111 -0.31 12.61 -8.25
CA TYR A 111 0.51 13.60 -8.94
C TYR A 111 2.00 13.27 -8.75
N ALA A 112 2.80 13.60 -9.75
CA ALA A 112 4.23 13.33 -9.76
C ALA A 112 5.05 14.29 -8.88
N LYS A 113 4.53 15.49 -8.63
CA LYS A 113 5.20 16.49 -7.79
C LYS A 113 5.08 16.13 -6.31
N GLY A 114 6.09 15.44 -5.79
CA GLY A 114 6.26 15.20 -4.35
C GLY A 114 7.47 15.93 -3.77
N LEU A 115 8.32 16.49 -4.63
CA LEU A 115 9.51 17.23 -4.24
C LEU A 115 9.38 18.68 -4.69
N VAL A 116 9.63 19.59 -3.77
CA VAL A 116 9.69 21.02 -4.02
C VAL A 116 11.11 21.34 -4.44
N GLU A 117 11.28 22.01 -5.58
CA GLU A 117 12.59 22.52 -5.97
C GLU A 117 13.03 23.64 -5.00
N PRO A 118 14.33 23.81 -4.75
CA PRO A 118 14.82 24.87 -3.87
C PRO A 118 14.27 26.24 -4.24
N GLY A 119 13.55 26.87 -3.31
CA GLY A 119 12.92 28.18 -3.49
C GLY A 119 11.48 28.16 -3.99
N GLU A 120 10.91 27.00 -4.27
CA GLU A 120 9.47 26.85 -4.50
C GLU A 120 8.73 26.61 -3.18
N SER A 121 7.46 27.00 -3.11
CA SER A 121 6.55 26.66 -2.03
C SER A 121 5.36 25.87 -2.57
N VAL A 122 4.91 24.89 -1.81
CA VAL A 122 3.72 24.08 -2.13
C VAL A 122 2.81 24.05 -0.91
N ASP A 123 1.57 24.45 -1.12
CA ASP A 123 0.48 24.23 -0.16
C ASP A 123 -0.36 23.05 -0.65
N MET A 124 -0.29 21.92 0.07
CA MET A 124 -1.02 20.71 -0.29
C MET A 124 -2.54 20.89 -0.21
N ARG A 125 -3.02 21.89 0.53
CA ARG A 125 -4.45 22.23 0.58
C ARG A 125 -4.95 22.74 -0.78
N GLU A 126 -4.11 23.41 -1.56
CA GLU A 126 -4.45 23.87 -2.90
C GLU A 126 -4.59 22.71 -3.91
N MET A 127 -3.93 21.59 -3.64
CA MET A 127 -4.04 20.38 -4.47
C MET A 127 -5.37 19.64 -4.27
N SER A 128 -6.10 19.91 -3.20
CA SER A 128 -7.38 19.24 -2.91
C SER A 128 -8.37 19.36 -4.06
N SER A 129 -8.41 20.52 -4.77
CA SER A 129 -9.28 20.71 -5.94
C SER A 129 -8.89 19.84 -7.14
N GLN A 130 -7.61 19.55 -7.32
CA GLN A 130 -7.12 18.67 -8.39
C GLN A 130 -7.44 17.21 -8.05
N ILE A 131 -7.23 16.82 -6.80
CA ILE A 131 -7.51 15.46 -6.30
C ILE A 131 -9.02 15.17 -6.31
N ALA A 132 -9.85 16.15 -5.99
CA ALA A 132 -11.31 16.03 -6.05
C ALA A 132 -11.82 15.58 -7.45
N ARG A 133 -11.12 15.94 -8.53
CA ARG A 133 -11.45 15.53 -9.90
C ARG A 133 -11.39 14.02 -10.14
N PHE A 134 -10.75 13.26 -9.26
CA PHE A 134 -10.73 11.79 -9.29
C PHE A 134 -11.99 11.15 -8.70
N GLY A 135 -12.93 11.96 -8.19
CA GLY A 135 -14.22 11.51 -7.67
C GLY A 135 -14.34 11.62 -6.15
N PHE A 136 -13.79 12.69 -5.55
CA PHE A 136 -13.94 12.98 -4.12
C PHE A 136 -14.68 14.31 -3.92
N ASP A 137 -15.68 14.30 -3.02
CA ASP A 137 -16.40 15.51 -2.57
C ASP A 137 -15.59 16.24 -1.46
N HIS A 138 -14.83 15.48 -0.68
CA HIS A 138 -13.99 16.00 0.40
C HIS A 138 -12.57 15.44 0.31
N VAL A 139 -11.56 16.30 0.51
CA VAL A 139 -10.14 15.92 0.42
C VAL A 139 -9.34 16.60 1.53
N VAL A 140 -8.65 15.77 2.33
CA VAL A 140 -7.56 16.17 3.23
C VAL A 140 -6.32 15.45 2.73
N GLU A 141 -5.48 16.14 1.94
CA GLU A 141 -4.30 15.50 1.33
C GLU A 141 -3.07 15.63 2.21
N GLU A 142 -2.42 14.50 2.42
CA GLU A 142 -1.07 14.40 2.98
C GLU A 142 -0.19 13.59 2.03
N PHE A 143 1.09 13.96 1.91
CA PHE A 143 2.02 13.24 1.02
C PHE A 143 2.86 12.23 1.80
N ASP A 144 4.11 12.57 2.08
CA ASP A 144 5.04 11.73 2.86
C ASP A 144 5.58 12.51 4.05
N ARG A 145 5.87 11.82 5.16
CA ARG A 145 6.35 12.46 6.39
C ARG A 145 7.64 13.28 6.20
N TYR A 146 8.51 12.88 5.27
CA TYR A 146 9.74 13.63 5.02
C TYR A 146 9.51 15.05 4.47
N VAL A 147 8.39 15.28 3.78
CA VAL A 147 8.08 16.62 3.26
C VAL A 147 7.76 17.63 4.38
N HIS A 148 7.36 17.15 5.56
CA HIS A 148 7.07 18.02 6.71
C HIS A 148 8.34 18.73 7.25
N ALA A 149 9.52 18.26 6.87
CA ALA A 149 10.79 18.90 7.20
C ALA A 149 11.35 19.75 6.04
N MET A 150 10.64 19.81 4.91
CA MET A 150 11.07 20.60 3.75
C MET A 150 10.62 22.05 3.90
N GLU A 151 11.53 22.96 3.59
CA GLU A 151 11.23 24.38 3.56
C GLU A 151 10.24 24.69 2.42
N GLY A 152 9.24 25.52 2.68
CA GLY A 152 8.22 25.88 1.69
C GLY A 152 7.07 24.88 1.52
N VAL A 153 7.03 23.75 2.23
CA VAL A 153 5.92 22.82 2.19
C VAL A 153 4.94 23.10 3.33
N THR A 154 3.67 23.26 2.98
CA THR A 154 2.56 23.37 3.94
C THR A 154 1.55 22.26 3.68
N THR A 155 1.15 21.55 4.72
CA THR A 155 0.11 20.52 4.69
C THR A 155 -0.92 20.77 5.79
N PRO A 156 -2.11 20.15 5.75
CA PRO A 156 -3.05 20.20 6.87
C PRO A 156 -2.40 19.80 8.20
N TYR A 157 -1.55 18.77 8.17
CA TYR A 157 -0.86 18.28 9.36
C TYR A 157 0.23 19.24 9.86
N THR A 158 1.05 19.82 8.98
CA THR A 158 2.06 20.81 9.41
C THR A 158 1.42 22.05 10.05
N GLU A 159 0.26 22.48 9.57
CA GLU A 159 -0.51 23.56 10.19
C GLU A 159 -1.06 23.15 11.58
N TYR A 160 -1.50 21.90 11.73
CA TYR A 160 -1.86 21.36 13.03
C TYR A 160 -0.66 21.38 13.98
N LEU A 161 0.51 20.87 13.60
CA LEU A 161 1.71 20.85 14.45
C LEU A 161 2.22 22.25 14.81
N LYS A 162 2.07 23.23 13.92
CA LYS A 162 2.37 24.65 14.24
C LYS A 162 1.46 25.19 15.33
N ARG A 163 0.16 24.91 15.25
CA ARG A 163 -0.82 25.33 16.30
C ARG A 163 -0.52 24.68 17.64
N GLU A 164 -0.10 23.42 17.65
CA GLU A 164 0.33 22.69 18.85
C GLU A 164 1.72 23.12 19.37
N GLY A 165 2.48 23.91 18.59
CA GLY A 165 3.83 24.37 18.95
C GLY A 165 4.90 23.30 18.94
N VAL A 166 4.71 22.22 18.16
CA VAL A 166 5.60 21.05 18.14
C VAL A 166 6.22 20.76 16.75
N ILE A 167 6.04 21.66 15.79
CA ILE A 167 6.56 21.48 14.43
C ILE A 167 8.08 21.47 14.38
N GLU A 168 8.78 22.34 15.13
CA GLU A 168 10.22 22.46 15.12
C GLU A 168 10.93 21.16 15.57
N PRO A 169 10.66 20.60 16.76
CA PRO A 169 11.31 19.36 17.18
C PRO A 169 11.02 18.20 16.24
N TYR A 170 9.82 18.13 15.65
CA TYR A 170 9.46 17.13 14.66
C TYR A 170 10.23 17.27 13.36
N SER A 171 10.29 18.48 12.78
CA SER A 171 11.06 18.78 11.58
C SER A 171 12.55 18.50 11.77
N GLU A 172 13.13 18.90 12.89
CA GLU A 172 14.55 18.66 13.17
C GLU A 172 14.84 17.16 13.32
N GLN A 173 13.95 16.38 13.92
CA GLN A 173 14.09 14.92 13.98
C GLN A 173 14.09 14.31 12.57
N ILE A 174 13.16 14.69 11.71
CA ILE A 174 13.12 14.21 10.32
C ILE A 174 14.40 14.62 9.57
N LYS A 175 14.83 15.88 9.66
CA LYS A 175 16.07 16.35 9.03
C LYS A 175 17.30 15.60 9.52
N SER A 176 17.35 15.23 10.78
CA SER A 176 18.47 14.47 11.34
C SER A 176 18.61 13.09 10.70
N ILE A 177 17.49 12.40 10.45
CA ILE A 177 17.44 11.11 9.80
C ILE A 177 17.70 11.25 8.29
N TRP A 178 17.07 12.23 7.65
CA TRP A 178 17.09 12.39 6.19
C TRP A 178 18.42 12.96 5.66
N ARG A 179 19.11 13.78 6.44
CA ARG A 179 20.45 14.32 6.11
C ARG A 179 21.57 13.31 6.22
N LEU A 180 21.38 12.25 7.03
CA LEU A 180 22.31 11.14 7.14
C LEU A 180 22.12 10.25 5.91
N THR A 181 22.64 10.67 4.75
CA THR A 181 22.48 10.04 3.43
C THR A 181 22.77 8.54 3.40
N GLU A 182 23.30 7.99 4.47
CA GLU A 182 23.61 6.58 4.67
C GLU A 182 22.67 5.88 5.68
N GLN A 183 21.68 6.55 6.27
CA GLN A 183 20.89 6.02 7.38
C GLN A 183 19.39 6.34 7.33
N HIS A 184 18.79 6.49 6.15
CA HIS A 184 17.37 6.80 5.98
C HIS A 184 16.40 5.83 6.67
N TRP A 185 16.88 4.62 6.99
CA TRP A 185 16.12 3.52 7.55
C TRP A 185 16.41 3.30 9.02
N ASP A 186 17.19 4.17 9.67
CA ASP A 186 17.41 4.06 11.10
C ASP A 186 16.12 4.34 11.85
N GLY A 187 15.77 3.41 12.72
CA GLY A 187 14.57 3.52 13.52
C GLY A 187 14.80 4.48 14.69
N VAL A 188 13.99 5.50 14.80
CA VAL A 188 14.02 6.49 15.89
C VAL A 188 12.64 6.67 16.51
N THR A 189 12.61 7.07 17.78
CA THR A 189 11.36 7.43 18.45
C THR A 189 10.94 8.84 18.06
N SER A 190 9.66 9.04 17.77
CA SER A 190 9.07 10.35 17.48
C SER A 190 9.18 11.30 18.69
N PRO A 191 9.45 12.59 18.48
CA PRO A 191 9.34 13.59 19.54
C PRO A 191 7.87 13.99 19.85
N LEU A 192 6.93 13.51 19.04
CA LEU A 192 5.50 13.80 19.20
C LEU A 192 4.83 12.76 20.09
N SER A 193 3.80 13.16 20.83
CA SER A 193 2.94 12.18 21.49
C SER A 193 2.12 11.39 20.47
N LYS A 194 1.55 10.27 20.91
CA LYS A 194 0.66 9.43 20.09
C LYS A 194 -0.51 10.21 19.51
N GLU A 195 -1.11 11.10 20.29
CA GLU A 195 -2.23 11.95 19.86
C GLU A 195 -1.81 12.97 18.80
N GLN A 196 -0.55 13.40 18.83
CA GLN A 196 0.01 14.35 17.86
C GLN A 196 0.52 13.67 16.59
N ASP A 197 0.68 12.33 16.58
CA ASP A 197 1.15 11.59 15.40
C ASP A 197 0.22 11.77 14.19
N LEU A 198 0.80 11.69 12.99
CA LEU A 198 0.08 11.85 11.72
C LEU A 198 -1.06 10.84 11.58
N THR A 199 -0.85 9.57 11.97
CA THR A 199 -1.87 8.52 11.92
C THR A 199 -3.08 8.89 12.78
N SER A 200 -2.83 9.38 14.00
CA SER A 200 -3.89 9.85 14.90
C SER A 200 -4.59 11.11 14.39
N PHE A 201 -3.85 12.04 13.78
CA PHE A 201 -4.43 13.23 13.15
C PHE A 201 -5.39 12.84 12.02
N LEU A 202 -4.95 12.01 11.07
CA LEU A 202 -5.79 11.56 9.95
C LEU A 202 -7.03 10.78 10.44
N THR A 203 -6.88 9.99 11.50
CA THR A 203 -8.01 9.27 12.11
C THR A 203 -9.05 10.22 12.68
N ARG A 204 -8.63 11.29 13.39
CA ARG A 204 -9.58 12.30 13.90
C ARG A 204 -10.29 13.06 12.78
N GLU A 205 -9.57 13.39 11.69
CA GLU A 205 -10.20 14.00 10.51
C GLU A 205 -11.26 13.06 9.91
N ALA A 206 -10.94 11.77 9.79
CA ALA A 206 -11.86 10.74 9.31
C ALA A 206 -13.07 10.57 10.23
N GLN A 207 -12.86 10.53 11.54
CA GLN A 207 -13.91 10.43 12.54
C GLN A 207 -14.86 11.63 12.51
N SER A 208 -14.30 12.84 12.38
CA SER A 208 -15.08 14.07 12.25
C SER A 208 -15.92 14.04 10.96
N TRP A 209 -15.30 13.70 9.84
CA TRP A 209 -16.01 13.64 8.57
C TRP A 209 -17.13 12.60 8.59
N VAL A 210 -16.90 11.39 9.14
CA VAL A 210 -17.92 10.34 9.28
C VAL A 210 -19.08 10.79 10.17
N ALA A 211 -18.81 11.52 11.26
CA ALA A 211 -19.83 12.03 12.17
C ALA A 211 -20.77 13.04 11.50
N ASP A 212 -20.27 13.77 10.49
CA ASP A 212 -21.02 14.78 9.76
C ASP A 212 -21.85 14.20 8.60
N GLN A 213 -21.76 12.88 8.32
CA GLN A 213 -22.49 12.29 7.21
C GLN A 213 -23.98 12.10 7.53
N SER A 214 -24.82 12.38 6.53
CA SER A 214 -26.26 12.15 6.64
C SER A 214 -26.58 10.63 6.71
N PRO A 215 -27.46 10.20 7.59
CA PRO A 215 -27.89 8.80 7.66
C PRO A 215 -28.69 8.37 6.41
N ASP A 216 -29.19 9.31 5.64
CA ASP A 216 -30.02 9.06 4.44
C ASP A 216 -29.19 8.95 3.15
N ARG A 217 -27.86 9.15 3.24
CA ARG A 217 -26.96 9.08 2.08
C ARG A 217 -25.78 8.18 2.40
N PRO A 218 -25.52 7.14 1.58
CA PRO A 218 -24.34 6.29 1.80
C PRO A 218 -23.06 7.10 1.57
N PHE A 219 -21.99 6.72 2.24
CA PHE A 219 -20.70 7.35 2.07
C PHE A 219 -19.59 6.35 1.72
N PHE A 220 -18.58 6.84 1.03
CA PHE A 220 -17.30 6.19 0.80
C PHE A 220 -16.19 7.04 1.41
N LEU A 221 -15.42 6.46 2.32
CA LEU A 221 -14.22 7.04 2.89
C LEU A 221 -12.99 6.24 2.49
N GLN A 222 -12.03 6.88 1.81
CA GLN A 222 -10.66 6.38 1.70
C GLN A 222 -9.84 7.03 2.82
N LEU A 223 -9.53 6.26 3.86
CA LEU A 223 -8.61 6.66 4.92
C LEU A 223 -7.22 6.10 4.57
N SER A 224 -6.37 6.97 4.04
CA SER A 224 -5.07 6.58 3.48
C SER A 224 -3.92 7.04 4.37
N TYR A 225 -3.49 6.16 5.25
CA TYR A 225 -2.34 6.41 6.13
C TYR A 225 -1.04 6.47 5.35
N VAL A 226 -0.17 7.41 5.76
CA VAL A 226 1.20 7.51 5.23
C VAL A 226 2.11 6.46 5.87
N GLN A 227 1.87 6.12 7.12
CA GLN A 227 2.59 5.07 7.83
C GLN A 227 2.13 3.68 7.38
N PRO A 228 3.02 2.68 7.49
CA PRO A 228 4.37 2.67 8.05
C PRO A 228 5.51 3.07 7.08
N HIS A 229 5.23 3.85 6.00
CA HIS A 229 6.27 4.39 5.12
C HIS A 229 7.33 5.19 5.91
N VAL A 230 8.55 5.17 5.42
CA VAL A 230 9.68 5.92 6.02
C VAL A 230 9.40 7.43 6.14
N PRO A 231 10.00 8.12 7.11
CA PRO A 231 10.98 7.67 8.10
C PRO A 231 10.40 6.71 9.14
N LEU A 232 11.21 5.70 9.54
CA LEU A 232 10.81 4.69 10.53
C LEU A 232 10.83 5.32 11.94
N MET A 233 9.70 5.92 12.32
CA MET A 233 9.60 6.76 13.50
C MET A 233 8.25 6.52 14.18
N GLY A 234 8.26 5.62 15.16
CA GLY A 234 7.08 5.29 15.97
C GLY A 234 6.87 6.30 17.10
N ASP A 235 5.63 6.40 17.57
CA ASP A 235 5.32 7.17 18.76
C ASP A 235 6.01 6.61 20.01
N PRO A 236 6.18 7.42 21.09
CA PRO A 236 6.95 7.00 22.25
C PRO A 236 6.38 5.78 22.99
N GLU A 237 5.07 5.57 22.99
CA GLU A 237 4.43 4.49 23.75
C GLU A 237 4.69 3.14 23.05
N TRP A 238 4.37 3.04 21.77
CA TRP A 238 4.62 1.82 21.00
C TRP A 238 6.11 1.59 20.75
N ALA A 239 6.91 2.64 20.57
CA ALA A 239 8.36 2.52 20.47
C ALA A 239 8.96 1.92 21.76
N ALA A 240 8.47 2.32 22.95
CA ALA A 240 8.88 1.75 24.23
C ALA A 240 8.42 0.30 24.39
N TYR A 241 7.19 -0.05 23.92
CA TYR A 241 6.68 -1.41 23.97
C TYR A 241 7.59 -2.39 23.20
N TYR A 242 8.09 -1.99 22.02
CA TYR A 242 8.94 -2.82 21.18
C TYR A 242 10.44 -2.67 21.44
N ALA A 243 10.87 -1.82 22.39
CA ALA A 243 12.28 -1.45 22.59
C ALA A 243 13.23 -2.64 22.81
N ASP A 244 12.77 -3.65 23.54
CA ASP A 244 13.56 -4.84 23.88
C ASP A 244 13.18 -6.08 23.05
N LEU A 245 12.24 -5.94 22.10
CA LEU A 245 11.80 -7.07 21.28
C LEU A 245 12.88 -7.50 20.31
N ASP A 246 13.19 -8.79 20.30
CA ASP A 246 14.06 -9.39 19.29
C ASP A 246 13.20 -9.81 18.07
N ILE A 247 13.31 -9.04 16.99
CA ILE A 247 12.62 -9.31 15.72
C ILE A 247 13.63 -10.01 14.82
N PRO A 248 13.39 -11.29 14.46
CA PRO A 248 14.28 -12.01 13.57
C PRO A 248 14.44 -11.29 12.23
N ARG A 249 15.68 -11.20 11.78
CA ARG A 249 15.95 -10.76 10.41
C ARG A 249 15.43 -11.82 9.45
N GLY A 250 14.77 -11.39 8.38
CA GLY A 250 14.26 -12.29 7.37
C GLY A 250 15.35 -13.02 6.57
N ALA A 251 14.94 -13.85 5.64
CA ALA A 251 15.83 -14.66 4.82
C ALA A 251 16.84 -13.80 4.05
N GLN A 252 18.10 -14.25 4.00
CA GLN A 252 19.19 -13.51 3.39
C GLN A 252 19.69 -14.23 2.13
N LEU A 253 19.77 -13.51 1.00
CA LEU A 253 20.51 -13.94 -0.17
C LEU A 253 22.02 -13.77 0.10
N ALA A 254 22.80 -14.79 -0.25
CA ALA A 254 24.26 -14.71 -0.16
C ALA A 254 24.82 -13.67 -1.14
N GLU A 255 24.35 -13.74 -2.38
CA GLU A 255 24.67 -12.79 -3.48
C GLU A 255 23.57 -12.86 -4.54
N PHE A 256 23.40 -11.80 -5.35
CA PHE A 256 22.60 -11.87 -6.57
C PHE A 256 23.39 -12.63 -7.62
N GLU A 257 23.07 -13.91 -7.80
CA GLU A 257 23.90 -14.93 -8.46
C GLU A 257 24.17 -14.71 -9.96
N HIS A 258 23.47 -13.76 -10.61
CA HIS A 258 23.55 -13.64 -12.07
C HIS A 258 23.81 -12.21 -12.52
N GLU A 259 24.70 -12.07 -13.50
CA GLU A 259 24.85 -10.83 -14.26
C GLU A 259 23.65 -10.67 -15.20
N SER A 260 22.75 -9.78 -14.85
CA SER A 260 21.58 -9.39 -15.65
C SER A 260 21.21 -7.95 -15.35
N VAL A 261 20.47 -7.32 -16.26
CA VAL A 261 19.95 -5.96 -16.04
C VAL A 261 19.11 -5.90 -14.76
N TRP A 262 18.41 -6.97 -14.43
CA TRP A 262 17.62 -7.06 -13.19
C TRP A 262 18.52 -7.19 -11.95
N ALA A 263 19.54 -8.03 -12.00
CA ALA A 263 20.49 -8.15 -10.89
C ALA A 263 21.23 -6.81 -10.62
N ASP A 264 21.59 -6.08 -11.67
CA ASP A 264 22.15 -4.73 -11.54
C ASP A 264 21.15 -3.77 -10.92
N TYR A 265 19.87 -3.90 -11.26
CA TYR A 265 18.81 -3.12 -10.64
C TYR A 265 18.63 -3.48 -9.16
N LEU A 266 18.64 -4.75 -8.79
CA LEU A 266 18.57 -5.19 -7.39
C LEU A 266 19.79 -4.72 -6.57
N ARG A 267 20.99 -4.77 -7.15
CA ARG A 267 22.20 -4.20 -6.53
C ARG A 267 22.06 -2.67 -6.35
N TRP A 268 21.47 -1.99 -7.32
CA TRP A 268 21.16 -0.58 -7.19
C TRP A 268 20.12 -0.32 -6.09
N CYS A 269 19.07 -1.11 -5.98
CA CYS A 269 18.10 -1.03 -4.89
C CYS A 269 18.76 -1.26 -3.54
N GLY A 270 19.60 -2.30 -3.42
CA GLY A 270 20.38 -2.57 -2.22
C GLY A 270 21.34 -1.43 -1.89
N HIS A 271 22.00 -0.86 -2.88
CA HIS A 271 22.88 0.29 -2.71
C HIS A 271 22.09 1.56 -2.38
N HIS A 272 20.99 1.81 -3.08
CA HIS A 272 20.11 2.95 -2.83
C HIS A 272 19.47 2.89 -1.44
N ALA A 273 19.04 1.71 -1.02
CA ALA A 273 18.54 1.47 0.33
C ALA A 273 19.64 1.14 1.35
N GLN A 274 20.89 1.03 0.93
CA GLN A 274 22.10 0.74 1.70
C GLN A 274 22.07 -0.55 2.51
N ALA A 275 21.17 -1.47 2.19
CA ALA A 275 20.88 -2.66 2.98
C ALA A 275 22.09 -3.59 3.16
N GLN A 276 22.96 -3.71 2.16
CA GLN A 276 24.16 -4.55 2.24
C GLN A 276 25.19 -4.07 3.26
N ARG A 277 25.07 -2.81 3.70
CA ARG A 277 25.94 -2.19 4.72
C ARG A 277 25.29 -2.11 6.09
N LEU A 278 24.02 -2.51 6.20
CA LEU A 278 23.27 -2.39 7.44
C LEU A 278 23.66 -3.52 8.41
N SER A 279 24.08 -3.15 9.60
CA SER A 279 24.23 -4.11 10.69
C SER A 279 22.86 -4.67 11.12
N ASP A 280 22.86 -5.87 11.70
CA ASP A 280 21.63 -6.47 12.24
C ASP A 280 20.96 -5.56 13.27
N SER A 281 21.76 -4.87 14.10
CA SER A 281 21.24 -3.90 15.07
C SER A 281 20.54 -2.70 14.43
N TYR A 282 20.99 -2.26 13.26
CA TYR A 282 20.35 -1.17 12.52
C TYR A 282 19.00 -1.62 11.96
N VAL A 283 18.95 -2.78 11.28
CA VAL A 283 17.71 -3.36 10.77
C VAL A 283 16.70 -3.61 11.89
N LEU A 284 17.18 -4.13 13.03
CA LEU A 284 16.35 -4.39 14.20
C LEU A 284 15.73 -3.09 14.77
N ARG A 285 16.50 -2.00 14.87
CA ARG A 285 15.93 -0.72 15.30
C ARG A 285 14.83 -0.23 14.33
N GLY A 286 15.08 -0.34 13.02
CA GLY A 286 14.09 -0.05 12.00
C GLY A 286 12.82 -0.88 12.13
N ALA A 287 12.97 -2.20 12.29
CA ALA A 287 11.86 -3.13 12.44
C ALA A 287 10.99 -2.86 13.68
N ARG A 288 11.61 -2.50 14.81
CA ARG A 288 10.89 -2.12 16.03
C ARG A 288 10.02 -0.88 15.81
N GLN A 289 10.55 0.15 15.15
CA GLN A 289 9.78 1.35 14.84
C GLN A 289 8.70 1.10 13.79
N TYR A 290 8.98 0.22 12.83
CA TYR A 290 8.01 -0.22 11.84
C TYR A 290 6.81 -0.92 12.50
N TYR A 291 7.05 -1.80 13.47
CA TYR A 291 5.99 -2.45 14.26
C TYR A 291 5.23 -1.43 15.12
N ALA A 292 5.94 -0.49 15.75
CA ALA A 292 5.32 0.59 16.53
C ALA A 292 4.33 1.42 15.68
N MET A 293 4.71 1.78 14.46
CA MET A 293 3.82 2.52 13.55
C MET A 293 2.59 1.70 13.15
N ILE A 294 2.74 0.39 12.92
CA ILE A 294 1.62 -0.50 12.57
C ILE A 294 0.66 -0.66 13.75
N SER A 295 1.18 -0.82 14.96
CA SER A 295 0.33 -0.94 16.16
C SER A 295 -0.43 0.35 16.45
N LEU A 296 0.12 1.51 16.14
CA LEU A 296 -0.60 2.78 16.18
C LEU A 296 -1.72 2.83 15.11
N ILE A 297 -1.46 2.34 13.89
CA ILE A 297 -2.52 2.20 12.86
C ILE A 297 -3.63 1.31 13.38
N ASP A 298 -3.30 0.16 13.96
CA ASP A 298 -4.28 -0.77 14.53
C ASP A 298 -5.16 -0.13 15.61
N GLU A 299 -4.54 0.60 16.54
CA GLU A 299 -5.26 1.33 17.59
C GLU A 299 -6.21 2.39 16.99
N CYS A 300 -5.75 3.14 16.00
CA CYS A 300 -6.54 4.14 15.29
C CYS A 300 -7.71 3.51 14.53
N VAL A 301 -7.50 2.39 13.85
CA VAL A 301 -8.56 1.61 13.22
C VAL A 301 -9.59 1.16 14.24
N GLY A 302 -9.14 0.66 15.40
CA GLY A 302 -10.03 0.28 16.50
C GLY A 302 -10.90 1.42 17.00
N SER A 303 -10.33 2.64 17.08
CA SER A 303 -11.08 3.83 17.52
C SER A 303 -12.16 4.24 16.51
N LEU A 304 -11.87 4.18 15.21
CA LEU A 304 -12.85 4.46 14.14
C LEU A 304 -13.99 3.43 14.14
N ILE A 305 -13.66 2.13 14.28
CA ILE A 305 -14.67 1.06 14.36
C ILE A 305 -15.56 1.25 15.60
N SER A 306 -14.98 1.59 16.75
CA SER A 306 -15.74 1.85 17.97
C SER A 306 -16.70 3.04 17.83
N GLN A 307 -16.33 4.04 17.05
CA GLN A 307 -17.25 5.16 16.72
C GLN A 307 -18.42 4.66 15.87
N LEU A 308 -18.19 3.86 14.83
CA LEU A 308 -19.25 3.28 13.99
C LEU A 308 -20.19 2.35 14.80
N GLU A 309 -19.63 1.57 15.72
CA GLU A 309 -20.42 0.73 16.64
C GLU A 309 -21.37 1.59 17.52
N LYS A 310 -20.82 2.62 18.15
CA LYS A 310 -21.59 3.54 19.00
C LYS A 310 -22.67 4.30 18.24
N ALA A 311 -22.41 4.61 16.97
CA ALA A 311 -23.37 5.27 16.07
C ALA A 311 -24.40 4.30 15.45
N GLY A 312 -24.27 2.98 15.68
CA GLY A 312 -25.13 1.96 15.06
C GLY A 312 -24.93 1.83 13.55
N GLN A 313 -23.79 2.29 13.02
CA GLN A 313 -23.50 2.30 11.58
C GLN A 313 -22.65 1.10 11.12
N LEU A 314 -21.98 0.39 12.05
CA LEU A 314 -21.02 -0.65 11.70
C LEU A 314 -21.66 -1.80 10.89
N ASP A 315 -22.87 -2.22 11.21
CA ASP A 315 -23.54 -3.33 10.51
C ASP A 315 -23.98 -2.96 9.09
N ASN A 316 -24.10 -1.65 8.77
CA ASN A 316 -24.34 -1.19 7.39
C ASN A 316 -23.06 -0.64 6.73
N THR A 317 -21.88 -0.99 7.22
CA THR A 317 -20.61 -0.51 6.69
C THR A 317 -19.75 -1.68 6.22
N MET A 318 -19.32 -1.61 4.94
CA MET A 318 -18.25 -2.46 4.42
C MET A 318 -16.91 -1.86 4.84
N ILE A 319 -16.01 -2.68 5.38
CA ILE A 319 -14.66 -2.25 5.75
C ILE A 319 -13.64 -3.05 4.95
N ILE A 320 -12.70 -2.36 4.32
CA ILE A 320 -11.56 -2.95 3.61
C ILE A 320 -10.29 -2.40 4.23
N TYR A 321 -9.32 -3.28 4.53
CA TYR A 321 -7.97 -2.92 4.92
C TYR A 321 -6.97 -3.48 3.93
N SER A 322 -6.05 -2.64 3.42
CA SER A 322 -4.96 -3.07 2.52
C SER A 322 -3.77 -2.09 2.55
N SER A 323 -2.77 -2.36 1.70
CA SER A 323 -1.59 -1.50 1.49
C SER A 323 -1.27 -1.41 0.01
N ASP A 324 -0.60 -0.33 -0.41
CA ASP A 324 -0.20 -0.12 -1.80
C ASP A 324 0.97 -1.04 -2.23
N HIS A 325 1.86 -1.38 -1.35
CA HIS A 325 2.94 -2.36 -1.49
C HIS A 325 3.49 -2.71 -0.11
N GLY A 326 4.42 -3.66 -0.06
CA GLY A 326 5.10 -4.06 1.18
C GLY A 326 6.42 -3.32 1.43
N GLU A 327 7.26 -3.92 2.27
CA GLU A 327 8.57 -3.44 2.73
C GLU A 327 9.52 -4.63 2.88
N MET A 328 10.74 -4.53 2.37
CA MET A 328 11.74 -5.61 2.50
C MET A 328 12.21 -5.78 3.94
N LEU A 329 12.36 -4.72 4.71
CA LEU A 329 12.72 -4.70 6.13
C LEU A 329 13.92 -5.61 6.47
N GLY A 330 14.90 -5.67 5.57
CA GLY A 330 16.11 -6.49 5.70
C GLY A 330 16.05 -7.85 5.00
N ASP A 331 14.90 -8.30 4.50
CA ASP A 331 14.81 -9.52 3.70
C ASP A 331 15.70 -9.40 2.46
N HIS A 332 16.40 -10.49 2.09
CA HIS A 332 17.37 -10.53 1.00
C HIS A 332 18.49 -9.49 1.11
N GLY A 333 18.74 -8.93 2.30
CA GLY A 333 19.66 -7.81 2.48
C GLY A 333 19.17 -6.49 1.90
N LEU A 334 17.85 -6.34 1.67
CA LEU A 334 17.22 -5.17 1.07
C LEU A 334 16.35 -4.43 2.08
N MET A 335 16.20 -3.12 1.87
CA MET A 335 15.22 -2.27 2.54
C MET A 335 14.29 -1.66 1.49
N ALA A 336 13.17 -1.13 1.91
CA ALA A 336 12.14 -0.57 1.05
C ALA A 336 11.43 -1.59 0.17
N LYS A 337 11.23 -1.24 -1.05
CA LYS A 337 10.44 -1.87 -2.10
C LYS A 337 11.25 -1.90 -3.41
N PHE A 338 10.63 -1.72 -4.56
CA PHE A 338 11.23 -1.66 -5.90
C PHE A 338 11.62 -3.01 -6.50
N ASN A 339 11.16 -4.13 -5.94
CA ASN A 339 11.42 -5.48 -6.41
C ASN A 339 10.17 -6.34 -6.32
N PHE A 340 10.22 -7.57 -6.82
CA PHE A 340 9.07 -8.46 -6.85
C PHE A 340 9.09 -9.57 -5.81
N TYR A 341 9.99 -9.50 -4.83
CA TYR A 341 9.96 -10.43 -3.71
C TYR A 341 8.66 -10.28 -2.92
N LYS A 342 8.23 -11.39 -2.34
CA LYS A 342 6.99 -11.50 -1.58
C LYS A 342 6.80 -10.35 -0.58
N SER A 343 7.86 -9.99 0.14
CA SER A 343 7.83 -8.91 1.14
C SER A 343 7.50 -7.52 0.55
N SER A 344 7.78 -7.32 -0.74
CA SER A 344 7.54 -6.05 -1.45
C SER A 344 6.20 -6.01 -2.18
N VAL A 345 5.75 -7.11 -2.80
CA VAL A 345 4.56 -7.10 -3.66
C VAL A 345 3.32 -7.69 -3.03
N GLN A 346 3.47 -8.57 -2.03
CA GLN A 346 2.32 -9.11 -1.32
C GLN A 346 1.89 -8.16 -0.21
N VAL A 347 0.60 -7.85 -0.18
CA VAL A 347 0.01 -6.87 0.73
C VAL A 347 -1.05 -7.50 1.62
N PRO A 348 -1.33 -6.93 2.80
CA PRO A 348 -2.48 -7.36 3.58
C PRO A 348 -3.77 -7.05 2.81
N LEU A 349 -4.75 -7.93 2.87
CA LEU A 349 -6.11 -7.66 2.39
C LEU A 349 -7.13 -8.34 3.28
N ILE A 350 -7.93 -7.52 3.96
CA ILE A 350 -9.06 -7.94 4.79
C ILE A 350 -10.31 -7.23 4.25
N ILE A 351 -11.36 -7.99 3.96
CA ILE A 351 -12.65 -7.46 3.50
C ILE A 351 -13.74 -7.94 4.45
N VAL A 352 -14.39 -6.98 5.10
CA VAL A 352 -15.56 -7.20 5.97
C VAL A 352 -16.79 -6.67 5.25
N PRO A 353 -17.71 -7.52 4.76
CA PRO A 353 -18.94 -7.06 4.15
C PRO A 353 -19.89 -6.44 5.19
N PRO A 354 -20.93 -5.69 4.78
CA PRO A 354 -21.95 -5.20 5.69
C PRO A 354 -22.54 -6.34 6.53
N GLY A 355 -22.69 -6.11 7.84
CA GLY A 355 -23.11 -7.11 8.80
C GLY A 355 -22.03 -8.10 9.22
N GLY A 356 -20.90 -8.08 8.56
CA GLY A 356 -19.83 -9.06 8.77
C GLY A 356 -20.19 -10.45 8.23
N THR A 357 -19.27 -11.37 8.38
CA THR A 357 -19.45 -12.80 8.06
C THR A 357 -18.65 -13.66 9.03
N THR A 358 -18.80 -14.97 8.95
CA THR A 358 -17.89 -15.88 9.66
C THR A 358 -16.47 -15.70 9.13
N ALA A 359 -15.50 -15.70 10.05
CA ALA A 359 -14.08 -15.60 9.72
C ALA A 359 -13.68 -16.58 8.60
N GLN A 360 -13.05 -16.07 7.58
CA GLN A 360 -12.54 -16.85 6.44
C GLN A 360 -11.10 -16.45 6.14
N THR A 361 -10.28 -17.45 5.81
CA THR A 361 -8.97 -17.24 5.21
C THR A 361 -9.02 -17.81 3.79
N SER A 362 -8.69 -16.99 2.81
CA SER A 362 -8.73 -17.35 1.39
C SER A 362 -7.34 -17.46 0.83
N ASP A 363 -7.06 -18.58 0.16
CA ASP A 363 -5.81 -18.82 -0.61
C ASP A 363 -5.92 -18.34 -2.06
N ALA A 364 -7.04 -17.75 -2.44
CA ALA A 364 -7.26 -17.23 -3.78
C ALA A 364 -6.17 -16.20 -4.15
N LEU A 365 -5.70 -16.29 -5.39
CA LEU A 365 -4.81 -15.30 -5.97
C LEU A 365 -5.63 -14.06 -6.36
N VAL A 366 -5.38 -12.93 -5.72
CA VAL A 366 -6.14 -11.68 -5.91
C VAL A 366 -5.20 -10.49 -6.07
N GLU A 367 -5.71 -9.44 -6.66
CA GLU A 367 -4.94 -8.24 -7.01
C GLU A 367 -5.59 -6.97 -6.44
N LEU A 368 -4.81 -5.91 -6.19
CA LEU A 368 -5.37 -4.63 -5.73
C LEU A 368 -6.34 -4.01 -6.74
N VAL A 369 -6.15 -4.25 -8.04
CA VAL A 369 -7.10 -3.81 -9.08
C VAL A 369 -8.50 -4.40 -8.91
N ASP A 370 -8.65 -5.48 -8.14
CA ASP A 370 -9.93 -6.13 -7.85
C ASP A 370 -10.75 -5.37 -6.78
N ILE A 371 -10.11 -4.49 -6.00
CA ILE A 371 -10.76 -3.76 -4.90
C ILE A 371 -11.83 -2.80 -5.44
N GLY A 372 -11.50 -1.98 -6.45
CA GLY A 372 -12.46 -1.05 -7.05
C GLY A 372 -13.73 -1.74 -7.55
N PRO A 373 -13.62 -2.77 -8.42
CA PRO A 373 -14.78 -3.58 -8.84
C PRO A 373 -15.54 -4.23 -7.68
N THR A 374 -14.86 -4.67 -6.62
CA THR A 374 -15.50 -5.24 -5.43
C THR A 374 -16.32 -4.21 -4.65
N ILE A 375 -15.79 -3.00 -4.52
CA ILE A 375 -16.48 -1.85 -3.90
C ILE A 375 -17.73 -1.50 -4.71
N LEU A 376 -17.63 -1.40 -6.05
CA LEU A 376 -18.74 -1.07 -6.91
C LEU A 376 -19.85 -2.15 -6.89
N ASP A 377 -19.46 -3.42 -6.83
CA ASP A 377 -20.41 -4.53 -6.70
C ASP A 377 -21.16 -4.45 -5.36
N ALA A 378 -20.48 -4.18 -4.25
CA ALA A 378 -21.09 -3.98 -2.94
C ALA A 378 -22.06 -2.77 -2.93
N ALA A 379 -21.70 -1.70 -3.63
CA ALA A 379 -22.49 -0.48 -3.75
C ALA A 379 -23.69 -0.62 -4.70
N GLY A 380 -23.74 -1.68 -5.53
CA GLY A 380 -24.70 -1.78 -6.64
C GLY A 380 -24.49 -0.68 -7.69
N ALA A 381 -23.26 -0.19 -7.83
CA ALA A 381 -22.89 0.87 -8.76
C ALA A 381 -22.47 0.31 -10.14
N GLU A 382 -22.43 1.17 -11.16
CA GLU A 382 -21.96 0.79 -12.48
C GLU A 382 -20.47 0.36 -12.45
N PRO A 383 -20.11 -0.71 -13.18
CA PRO A 383 -18.74 -1.21 -13.20
C PRO A 383 -17.77 -0.22 -13.86
N LEU A 384 -16.48 -0.35 -13.53
CA LEU A 384 -15.42 0.38 -14.22
C LEU A 384 -15.31 -0.08 -15.68
N PRO A 385 -15.30 0.85 -16.64
CA PRO A 385 -15.10 0.49 -18.04
C PRO A 385 -13.66 0.02 -18.28
N ASN A 386 -13.50 -1.05 -19.03
CA ASN A 386 -12.21 -1.64 -19.42
C ASN A 386 -11.31 -2.01 -18.22
N ALA A 387 -11.90 -2.37 -17.07
CA ALA A 387 -11.13 -2.80 -15.93
C ALA A 387 -10.46 -4.17 -16.17
N ASP A 388 -9.20 -4.29 -15.77
CA ASP A 388 -8.49 -5.57 -15.65
C ASP A 388 -8.90 -6.26 -14.33
N GLY A 389 -9.34 -5.47 -13.35
CA GLY A 389 -9.86 -5.90 -12.05
C GLY A 389 -11.25 -6.54 -12.17
N ARG A 390 -11.60 -7.38 -11.19
CA ARG A 390 -12.90 -8.06 -11.08
C ARG A 390 -13.38 -8.14 -9.64
N SER A 391 -14.70 -8.13 -9.43
CA SER A 391 -15.27 -8.26 -8.09
C SER A 391 -14.89 -9.58 -7.43
N LEU A 392 -14.34 -9.53 -6.23
CA LEU A 392 -14.00 -10.70 -5.42
C LEU A 392 -15.25 -11.41 -4.89
N PHE A 393 -16.40 -10.74 -4.83
CA PHE A 393 -17.67 -11.35 -4.48
C PHE A 393 -18.20 -12.26 -5.61
N GLN A 394 -18.00 -11.84 -6.86
CA GLN A 394 -18.39 -12.63 -8.03
C GLN A 394 -17.34 -13.66 -8.43
N HIS A 395 -16.05 -13.42 -8.06
CA HIS A 395 -14.93 -14.30 -8.39
C HIS A 395 -14.16 -14.76 -7.13
N PRO A 396 -14.81 -15.46 -6.16
CA PRO A 396 -14.19 -15.81 -4.89
C PRO A 396 -13.01 -16.79 -5.02
N LYS A 397 -12.88 -17.47 -6.17
CA LYS A 397 -11.75 -18.37 -6.45
C LYS A 397 -10.48 -17.64 -6.89
N GLY A 398 -10.58 -16.32 -7.12
CA GLY A 398 -9.45 -15.51 -7.58
C GLY A 398 -9.05 -15.77 -9.05
N ARG A 399 -7.78 -15.57 -9.32
CA ARG A 399 -7.14 -15.62 -10.64
C ARG A 399 -6.24 -16.85 -10.77
N GLU A 400 -5.88 -17.21 -12.00
CA GLU A 400 -4.83 -18.20 -12.27
C GLU A 400 -3.43 -17.57 -12.16
N TYR A 401 -3.32 -16.29 -12.59
CA TYR A 401 -2.07 -15.54 -12.58
C TYR A 401 -2.25 -14.17 -11.94
N LEU A 402 -1.18 -13.70 -11.25
CA LEU A 402 -1.04 -12.34 -10.73
C LEU A 402 0.09 -11.63 -11.46
N PHE A 403 -0.05 -10.31 -11.64
CA PHE A 403 0.96 -9.50 -12.32
C PHE A 403 1.37 -8.29 -11.46
N SER A 404 2.65 -7.93 -11.55
CA SER A 404 3.19 -6.71 -10.99
C SER A 404 4.23 -6.13 -11.94
N GLU A 405 4.29 -4.81 -12.07
CA GLU A 405 5.10 -4.12 -13.06
C GLU A 405 5.90 -2.99 -12.42
N ILE A 406 7.12 -2.81 -12.90
CA ILE A 406 7.93 -1.66 -12.52
C ILE A 406 8.85 -1.22 -13.66
N GLN A 407 8.98 0.07 -13.86
CA GLN A 407 10.07 0.64 -14.64
C GLN A 407 11.21 1.02 -13.69
N MET A 408 12.46 0.78 -14.09
CA MET A 408 13.61 1.14 -13.28
C MET A 408 13.52 2.61 -12.82
N GLN A 409 13.73 2.84 -11.52
CA GLN A 409 13.62 4.17 -10.93
C GLN A 409 14.84 5.08 -11.21
N ASN A 410 15.84 4.58 -11.97
CA ASN A 410 16.96 5.38 -12.38
C ASN A 410 16.52 6.47 -13.39
N ARG A 411 17.23 7.60 -13.40
CA ARG A 411 16.92 8.75 -14.28
C ARG A 411 17.38 8.60 -15.74
N LYS A 412 17.58 7.36 -16.24
CA LYS A 412 17.91 7.13 -17.66
C LYS A 412 16.73 7.51 -18.55
N ALA A 413 17.01 7.95 -19.76
CA ALA A 413 15.97 8.41 -20.70
C ALA A 413 14.98 7.31 -21.12
N ALA A 414 15.40 6.05 -21.16
CA ALA A 414 14.55 4.89 -21.45
C ALA A 414 14.98 3.73 -20.54
N PRO A 415 14.54 3.74 -19.27
CA PRO A 415 14.89 2.68 -18.37
C PRO A 415 14.13 1.39 -18.71
N PRO A 416 14.74 0.20 -18.50
CA PRO A 416 14.07 -1.06 -18.65
C PRO A 416 12.80 -1.16 -17.79
N THR A 417 11.82 -1.87 -18.34
CA THR A 417 10.58 -2.21 -17.63
C THR A 417 10.59 -3.71 -17.34
N PHE A 418 10.21 -4.05 -16.12
CA PHE A 418 10.12 -5.43 -15.67
C PHE A 418 8.68 -5.75 -15.28
N ARG A 419 8.31 -7.01 -15.52
CA ARG A 419 7.04 -7.55 -15.07
C ARG A 419 7.28 -8.87 -14.37
N ALA A 420 6.64 -9.04 -13.22
CA ALA A 420 6.52 -10.33 -12.56
C ALA A 420 5.16 -10.94 -12.90
N VAL A 421 5.17 -12.25 -13.14
CA VAL A 421 3.98 -13.11 -13.18
C VAL A 421 4.11 -14.18 -12.11
N ARG A 422 3.03 -14.45 -11.42
CA ARG A 422 2.94 -15.52 -10.43
C ARG A 422 1.70 -16.34 -10.66
N ASP A 423 1.84 -17.67 -10.63
CA ASP A 423 0.74 -18.60 -10.41
C ASP A 423 0.72 -19.11 -8.95
N ALA A 424 0.02 -20.20 -8.68
CA ALA A 424 -0.05 -20.77 -7.33
C ALA A 424 1.31 -21.25 -6.81
N ARG A 425 2.25 -21.62 -7.70
CA ARG A 425 3.53 -22.22 -7.33
C ARG A 425 4.74 -21.41 -7.76
N PHE A 426 4.75 -20.84 -8.95
CA PHE A 426 5.94 -20.20 -9.51
C PHE A 426 5.78 -18.68 -9.60
N ARG A 427 6.88 -17.95 -9.34
CA ARG A 427 7.03 -16.54 -9.68
C ARG A 427 8.18 -16.36 -10.68
N CYS A 428 7.90 -15.65 -11.77
CA CYS A 428 8.86 -15.36 -12.82
C CYS A 428 8.96 -13.85 -13.06
N THR A 429 10.16 -13.32 -13.21
CA THR A 429 10.42 -11.92 -13.56
C THR A 429 11.01 -11.85 -14.97
N VAL A 430 10.42 -10.98 -15.81
CA VAL A 430 10.82 -10.77 -17.20
C VAL A 430 11.09 -9.30 -17.47
N GLU A 431 12.20 -9.02 -18.14
CA GLU A 431 12.45 -7.71 -18.78
C GLU A 431 11.62 -7.65 -20.06
N THR A 432 10.71 -6.68 -20.16
CA THR A 432 9.63 -6.71 -21.15
C THR A 432 10.04 -6.29 -22.56
N THR A 433 11.13 -5.50 -22.70
CA THR A 433 11.60 -5.03 -24.02
C THR A 433 12.28 -6.14 -24.81
N THR A 434 13.10 -6.93 -24.14
CA THR A 434 13.86 -8.04 -24.75
C THR A 434 13.19 -9.39 -24.55
N ASN A 435 12.12 -9.46 -23.77
CA ASN A 435 11.46 -10.68 -23.30
C ASN A 435 12.43 -11.64 -22.58
N THR A 436 13.40 -11.07 -21.86
CA THR A 436 14.43 -11.83 -21.15
C THR A 436 13.95 -12.19 -19.76
N VAL A 437 13.92 -13.49 -19.44
CA VAL A 437 13.65 -13.96 -18.08
C VAL A 437 14.83 -13.66 -17.18
N CYS A 438 14.56 -13.06 -16.03
CA CYS A 438 15.57 -12.62 -15.06
C CYS A 438 15.59 -13.48 -13.81
N GLU A 439 14.42 -13.97 -13.39
CA GLU A 439 14.25 -14.79 -12.19
C GLU A 439 13.13 -15.81 -12.36
N LEU A 440 13.29 -16.95 -11.71
CA LEU A 440 12.24 -17.94 -11.50
C LEU A 440 12.40 -18.58 -10.13
N TYR A 441 11.34 -18.56 -9.32
CA TYR A 441 11.30 -19.19 -8.00
C TYR A 441 10.13 -20.15 -7.88
N ASP A 442 10.34 -21.29 -7.22
CA ASP A 442 9.32 -22.26 -6.84
C ASP A 442 8.84 -21.93 -5.42
N LEU A 443 7.73 -21.23 -5.29
CA LEU A 443 7.22 -20.72 -4.00
C LEU A 443 6.72 -21.81 -3.06
N GLU A 444 6.51 -23.03 -3.57
CA GLU A 444 6.15 -24.19 -2.75
C GLU A 444 7.38 -24.82 -2.09
N GLN A 445 8.49 -24.94 -2.83
CA GLN A 445 9.72 -25.53 -2.34
C GLN A 445 10.66 -24.51 -1.70
N ASP A 446 10.58 -23.26 -2.13
CA ASP A 446 11.38 -22.13 -1.68
C ASP A 446 10.50 -20.90 -1.44
N PRO A 447 9.68 -20.91 -0.38
CA PRO A 447 8.79 -19.79 -0.07
C PRO A 447 9.52 -18.49 0.32
N ALA A 448 10.84 -18.59 0.56
CA ALA A 448 11.71 -17.47 0.87
C ALA A 448 12.40 -16.89 -0.39
N GLU A 449 12.19 -17.47 -1.57
CA GLU A 449 12.71 -16.99 -2.85
C GLU A 449 14.25 -16.84 -2.88
N LEU A 450 14.98 -17.82 -2.33
CA LEU A 450 16.45 -17.81 -2.21
C LEU A 450 17.17 -18.50 -3.37
N SER A 451 16.48 -19.40 -4.08
CA SER A 451 17.08 -20.26 -5.13
C SER A 451 16.51 -19.90 -6.49
N ASN A 452 17.24 -19.11 -7.27
CA ASN A 452 16.81 -18.73 -8.63
C ASN A 452 17.00 -19.90 -9.62
N LEU A 453 15.88 -20.44 -10.13
CA LEU A 453 15.81 -21.62 -10.97
C LEU A 453 15.97 -21.33 -12.47
N ILE A 454 16.32 -20.12 -12.88
CA ILE A 454 16.38 -19.71 -14.29
C ILE A 454 17.33 -20.58 -15.13
N ARG A 455 18.36 -21.20 -14.53
CA ARG A 455 19.34 -22.05 -15.21
C ARG A 455 18.99 -23.53 -15.17
N GLU A 456 17.92 -23.91 -14.49
CA GLU A 456 17.51 -25.30 -14.35
C GLU A 456 16.80 -25.79 -15.62
N PRO A 457 17.38 -26.74 -16.39
CA PRO A 457 16.79 -27.21 -17.65
C PRO A 457 15.36 -27.78 -17.47
N ALA A 458 15.07 -28.35 -16.31
CA ALA A 458 13.76 -28.91 -15.98
C ALA A 458 12.66 -27.84 -15.89
N GLN A 459 13.01 -26.55 -15.77
CA GLN A 459 12.05 -25.45 -15.62
C GLN A 459 11.74 -24.72 -16.94
N ARG A 460 12.27 -25.19 -18.07
CA ARG A 460 12.12 -24.53 -19.38
C ARG A 460 10.66 -24.29 -19.77
N ASP A 461 9.78 -25.25 -19.51
CA ASP A 461 8.36 -25.14 -19.85
C ASP A 461 7.64 -24.11 -18.97
N VAL A 462 8.04 -23.99 -17.70
CA VAL A 462 7.53 -22.96 -16.78
C VAL A 462 7.94 -21.58 -17.28
N ILE A 463 9.19 -21.41 -17.68
CA ILE A 463 9.73 -20.15 -18.23
C ILE A 463 8.95 -19.72 -19.48
N VAL A 464 8.73 -20.65 -20.43
CA VAL A 464 7.99 -20.36 -21.67
C VAL A 464 6.56 -19.91 -21.36
N ARG A 465 5.85 -20.64 -20.49
CA ARG A 465 4.49 -20.25 -20.08
C ARG A 465 4.45 -18.86 -19.46
N ALA A 466 5.40 -18.54 -18.57
CA ALA A 466 5.48 -17.22 -17.93
C ALA A 466 5.68 -16.11 -18.98
N GLN A 467 6.55 -16.31 -19.97
CA GLN A 467 6.75 -15.35 -21.06
C GLN A 467 5.50 -15.16 -21.92
N GLU A 468 4.77 -16.24 -22.21
CA GLU A 468 3.49 -16.19 -22.94
C GLU A 468 2.43 -15.39 -22.17
N GLN A 469 2.29 -15.62 -20.86
CA GLN A 469 1.34 -14.89 -20.02
C GLN A 469 1.65 -13.38 -19.96
N ILE A 470 2.93 -13.03 -19.80
CA ILE A 470 3.38 -11.64 -19.80
C ILE A 470 3.09 -10.97 -21.15
N SER A 471 3.39 -11.64 -22.24
CA SER A 471 3.17 -11.13 -23.60
C SER A 471 1.67 -10.93 -23.89
N ALA A 472 0.82 -11.84 -23.46
CA ALA A 472 -0.63 -11.75 -23.64
C ALA A 472 -1.24 -10.55 -22.90
N THR A 473 -0.71 -10.23 -21.71
CA THR A 473 -1.21 -9.11 -20.88
C THR A 473 -0.74 -7.73 -21.37
N VAL A 474 0.40 -7.64 -22.09
CA VAL A 474 0.90 -6.38 -22.69
C VAL A 474 0.05 -5.96 -23.90
N SER A 475 -0.67 -6.91 -24.51
CA SER A 475 -1.44 -6.68 -25.75
C SER A 475 -2.88 -6.19 -25.49
N LEU A 476 -3.30 -6.06 -24.24
CA LEU A 476 -4.62 -5.58 -23.79
C LEU A 476 -4.56 -4.13 -23.31
#